data_285029d76bdfa42e890a582e2eae48ee
#
_entry.id   285029d76bdfa42e890a582e2eae48ee
#
_cell.length_a   1.000
_cell.length_b   1.000
_cell.length_c   1.000
_cell.angle_alpha   90.00
_cell.angle_beta   90.00
_cell.angle_gamma   90.00
#
_symmetry.space_group_name_H-M   'P 1'
#
loop_
_entity.id
_entity.type
_entity.pdbx_description
1 polymer ?
#
loop_
_entity_poly.entity_id
_entity_poly.type
_entity_poly.pdbx_seq_one_letter_code
_entity_poly.pdbx_strand_id
1 'polypeptide(L)'
;EADDWDRVWWALATRFDPKRSAQIIDRGRSTPLDPGLPIDARDITSRIILDACTPFEWTNKPNEIFMDRGVLQKVSDRWNEYGFAGTSPVAGMINRLTRPEAKKPKGAK
;
A
#
# COMPACT_ATOMS: atom_id res chain seq x y z
N GLU A 1 3.15 0.91 -7.25
CA GLU A 1 2.86 2.24 -7.81
C GLU A 1 2.16 3.07 -6.72
N ALA A 2 2.28 4.40 -6.75
CA ALA A 2 1.78 5.27 -5.68
C ALA A 2 0.24 5.34 -5.61
N ASP A 3 -0.44 4.79 -6.57
CA ASP A 3 -1.90 4.65 -6.67
C ASP A 3 -2.43 3.32 -6.09
N ASP A 4 -1.55 2.42 -5.69
CA ASP A 4 -1.91 1.17 -4.99
C ASP A 4 -1.98 1.42 -3.48
N TRP A 5 -3.16 1.84 -3.01
CA TRP A 5 -3.41 2.19 -1.61
C TRP A 5 -3.17 1.05 -0.63
N ASP A 6 -3.41 -0.19 -1.01
CA ASP A 6 -3.15 -1.33 -0.13
C ASP A 6 -1.65 -1.50 0.12
N ARG A 7 -0.82 -1.28 -0.91
CA ARG A 7 0.63 -1.28 -0.76
C ARG A 7 1.14 -0.09 0.03
N VAL A 8 0.53 1.07 -0.13
CA VAL A 8 0.86 2.26 0.69
C VAL A 8 0.56 1.98 2.15
N TRP A 9 -0.63 1.48 2.47
CA TRP A 9 -1.01 1.14 3.84
C TRP A 9 -0.15 0.01 4.41
N TRP A 10 0.17 -1.00 3.60
CA TRP A 10 1.07 -2.07 4.03
C TRP A 10 2.48 -1.52 4.35
N ALA A 11 3.01 -0.63 3.53
CA ALA A 11 4.31 -0.01 3.76
C ALA A 11 4.32 0.82 5.06
N LEU A 12 3.28 1.62 5.30
CA LEU A 12 3.11 2.36 6.55
C LEU A 12 3.01 1.43 7.75
N ALA A 13 2.20 0.37 7.66
CA ALA A 13 2.00 -0.56 8.77
C ALA A 13 3.27 -1.36 9.14
N THR A 14 4.14 -1.63 8.18
CA THR A 14 5.29 -2.53 8.38
C THR A 14 6.64 -1.82 8.49
N ARG A 15 6.75 -0.57 8.04
CA ARG A 15 8.04 0.14 7.93
C ARG A 15 8.08 1.47 8.68
N PHE A 16 6.92 2.04 8.96
CA PHE A 16 6.82 3.35 9.60
C PHE A 16 7.09 3.25 11.11
N ASP A 17 8.00 4.09 11.57
CA ASP A 17 8.30 4.31 12.99
C ASP A 17 8.03 5.78 13.30
N PRO A 18 7.05 6.13 14.16
CA PRO A 18 6.67 7.52 14.41
C PRO A 18 7.84 8.42 14.84
N LYS A 19 8.79 7.89 15.61
CA LYS A 19 9.93 8.66 16.10
C LYS A 19 10.94 8.99 14.99
N ARG A 20 11.12 8.09 14.05
CA ARG A 20 12.14 8.20 13.00
C ARG A 20 11.57 8.69 11.68
N SER A 21 10.35 8.29 11.38
CA SER A 21 9.77 8.37 10.03
C SER A 21 8.64 9.38 9.93
N ALA A 22 8.35 10.14 11.00
CA ALA A 22 7.39 11.24 10.98
C ALA A 22 8.11 12.58 11.12
N GLN A 23 7.81 13.50 10.21
CA GLN A 23 8.23 14.89 10.32
C GLN A 23 7.00 15.78 10.30
N ILE A 24 6.83 16.56 11.36
CA ILE A 24 5.76 17.55 11.46
C ILE A 24 6.34 18.91 11.06
N ILE A 25 5.67 19.57 10.13
CA ILE A 25 5.93 20.95 9.71
C ILE A 25 4.85 21.81 10.37
N ASP A 26 5.18 22.51 11.43
CA ASP A 26 4.21 23.26 12.25
C ASP A 26 3.55 24.40 11.49
N ARG A 27 4.27 25.03 10.58
CA ARG A 27 3.81 26.21 9.85
C ARG A 27 4.17 26.08 8.37
N GLY A 28 3.24 25.50 7.60
CA GLY A 28 3.31 25.45 6.15
C GLY A 28 2.28 26.37 5.51
N ARG A 29 2.59 26.91 4.34
CA ARG A 29 1.59 27.66 3.58
C ARG A 29 0.44 26.75 3.18
N SER A 30 -0.78 27.17 3.48
CA SER A 30 -1.99 26.46 3.10
C SER A 30 -2.61 27.03 1.81
N THR A 31 -3.64 26.37 1.33
CA THR A 31 -4.49 26.87 0.25
C THR A 31 -5.77 27.48 0.82
N PRO A 32 -6.31 28.54 0.22
CA PRO A 32 -7.60 29.11 0.65
C PRO A 32 -8.76 28.11 0.55
N LEU A 33 -8.58 27.02 -0.19
CA LEU A 33 -9.58 25.98 -0.40
C LEU A 33 -9.50 24.83 0.64
N ASP A 34 -8.60 24.93 1.62
CA ASP A 34 -8.45 23.89 2.64
C ASP A 34 -9.68 23.88 3.57
N PRO A 35 -10.55 22.83 3.51
CA PRO A 35 -11.77 22.78 4.32
C PRO A 35 -11.47 22.46 5.79
N GLY A 36 -10.27 22.00 6.12
CA GLY A 36 -9.85 21.66 7.48
C GLY A 36 -9.50 22.88 8.34
N LEU A 37 -9.48 24.08 7.74
CA LEU A 37 -9.10 25.30 8.42
C LEU A 37 -10.27 26.30 8.48
N PRO A 38 -10.39 27.07 9.57
CA PRO A 38 -11.31 28.20 9.63
C PRO A 38 -11.06 29.19 8.50
N ILE A 39 -12.10 29.86 8.03
CA ILE A 39 -12.03 30.77 6.87
C ILE A 39 -11.03 31.91 7.08
N ASP A 40 -10.93 32.39 8.29
CA ASP A 40 -10.05 33.48 8.72
C ASP A 40 -8.59 33.04 9.01
N ALA A 41 -8.30 31.74 9.00
CA ALA A 41 -7.00 31.16 9.32
C ALA A 41 -6.45 30.22 8.23
N ARG A 42 -6.86 30.37 6.99
CA ARG A 42 -6.48 29.49 5.88
C ARG A 42 -5.11 29.72 5.28
N ASP A 43 -4.34 30.65 5.82
CA ASP A 43 -3.01 30.97 5.31
C ASP A 43 -1.92 29.98 5.73
N ILE A 44 -2.06 29.45 6.96
CA ILE A 44 -1.04 28.62 7.58
C ILE A 44 -1.68 27.37 8.16
N THR A 45 -1.08 26.23 7.89
CA THR A 45 -1.46 24.92 8.45
C THR A 45 -0.22 24.14 8.85
N SER A 46 -0.41 23.12 9.68
CA SER A 46 0.62 22.09 9.89
C SER A 46 0.51 21.00 8.83
N ARG A 47 1.61 20.33 8.56
CA ARG A 47 1.68 19.19 7.65
C ARG A 47 2.50 18.10 8.27
N ILE A 48 2.23 16.86 7.87
CA ILE A 48 3.04 15.72 8.26
C ILE A 48 3.63 15.07 7.02
N ILE A 49 4.91 14.72 7.09
CA ILE A 49 5.58 13.85 6.15
C ILE A 49 5.72 12.50 6.84
N LEU A 50 5.25 11.44 6.19
CA LEU A 50 5.38 10.06 6.64
C LEU A 50 6.34 9.33 5.70
N ASP A 51 7.50 8.93 6.23
CA ASP A 51 8.46 8.13 5.47
C ASP A 51 8.22 6.63 5.74
N ALA A 52 7.76 5.92 4.74
CA ALA A 52 7.55 4.48 4.77
C ALA A 52 8.59 3.73 3.89
N CYS A 53 9.73 4.35 3.62
CA CYS A 53 10.84 3.69 2.95
C CYS A 53 11.40 2.56 3.83
N THR A 54 11.98 1.56 3.20
CA THR A 54 12.69 0.51 3.93
C THR A 54 13.91 1.12 4.63
N PRO A 55 14.01 1.02 5.96
CA PRO A 55 15.16 1.54 6.67
C PRO A 55 16.47 0.94 6.15
N PHE A 56 17.48 1.78 6.01
CA PHE A 56 18.78 1.36 5.46
C PHE A 56 19.45 0.29 6.33
N GLU A 57 19.26 0.36 7.64
CA GLU A 57 19.87 -0.51 8.64
C GLU A 57 19.22 -1.91 8.72
N TRP A 58 18.09 -2.10 8.05
CA TRP A 58 17.39 -3.38 8.11
C TRP A 58 18.12 -4.48 7.33
N THR A 59 18.71 -5.40 8.06
CA THR A 59 19.28 -6.64 7.51
C THR A 59 18.18 -7.66 7.17
N ASN A 60 17.12 -7.71 8.00
CA ASN A 60 15.96 -8.55 7.79
C ASN A 60 14.76 -7.67 7.41
N LYS A 61 14.39 -7.71 6.14
CA LYS A 61 13.19 -7.05 5.65
C LYS A 61 11.98 -7.93 5.86
N PRO A 62 10.82 -7.37 6.26
CA PRO A 62 9.59 -8.16 6.29
C PRO A 62 9.31 -8.72 4.89
N ASN A 63 9.10 -10.02 4.82
CA ASN A 63 8.77 -10.69 3.57
C ASN A 63 7.28 -10.52 3.29
N GLU A 64 6.97 -10.07 2.09
CA GLU A 64 5.60 -10.14 1.59
C GLU A 64 5.25 -11.63 1.36
N ILE A 65 4.13 -12.06 1.91
CA ILE A 65 3.62 -13.40 1.66
C ILE A 65 2.81 -13.36 0.37
N PHE A 66 3.29 -14.10 -0.61
CA PHE A 66 2.57 -14.31 -1.86
C PHE A 66 2.04 -15.74 -1.91
N MET A 67 0.84 -15.89 -2.42
CA MET A 67 0.25 -17.19 -2.65
C MET A 67 0.56 -17.69 -4.06
N ASP A 68 0.61 -19.01 -4.22
CA ASP A 68 0.73 -19.61 -5.54
C ASP A 68 -0.54 -19.34 -6.36
N ARG A 69 -0.34 -18.86 -7.59
CA ARG A 69 -1.44 -18.51 -8.50
C ARG A 69 -2.33 -19.70 -8.83
N GLY A 70 -1.72 -20.86 -9.05
CA GLY A 70 -2.47 -22.07 -9.38
C GLY A 70 -3.34 -22.53 -8.23
N VAL A 71 -2.85 -22.41 -6.99
CA VAL A 71 -3.64 -22.72 -5.79
C VAL A 71 -4.82 -21.76 -5.65
N LEU A 72 -4.60 -20.46 -5.80
CA LEU A 72 -5.67 -19.46 -5.74
C LEU A 72 -6.74 -19.68 -6.81
N GLN A 73 -6.30 -19.98 -8.04
CA GLN A 73 -7.23 -20.28 -9.14
C GLN A 73 -8.05 -21.53 -8.82
N LYS A 74 -7.42 -22.61 -8.38
CA LYS A 74 -8.10 -23.85 -8.01
C LYS A 74 -9.11 -23.65 -6.89
N VAL A 75 -8.78 -22.84 -5.88
CA VAL A 75 -9.72 -22.51 -4.80
C VAL A 75 -10.89 -21.69 -5.34
N SER A 76 -10.62 -20.72 -6.21
CA SER A 76 -11.66 -19.90 -6.83
C SER A 76 -12.63 -20.72 -7.68
N ASP A 77 -12.10 -21.63 -8.52
CA ASP A 77 -12.90 -22.46 -9.42
C ASP A 77 -13.78 -23.47 -8.67
N ARG A 78 -13.32 -23.90 -7.50
CA ARG A 78 -14.00 -24.87 -6.65
C ARG A 78 -14.75 -24.26 -5.46
N TRP A 79 -14.98 -22.94 -5.49
CA TRP A 79 -15.56 -22.19 -4.37
C TRP A 79 -16.86 -22.77 -3.85
N ASN A 80 -17.77 -23.16 -4.77
CA ASN A 80 -19.06 -23.76 -4.41
C ASN A 80 -18.91 -25.20 -3.83
N GLU A 81 -17.90 -25.94 -4.26
CA GLU A 81 -17.63 -27.28 -3.73
C GLU A 81 -17.21 -27.24 -2.25
N TYR A 82 -16.63 -26.14 -1.81
CA TYR A 82 -16.30 -25.91 -0.39
C TYR A 82 -17.47 -25.44 0.47
N GLY A 83 -18.68 -25.39 -0.10
CA GLY A 83 -19.90 -25.01 0.62
C GLY A 83 -20.15 -23.50 0.70
N PHE A 84 -19.41 -22.69 -0.04
CA PHE A 84 -19.62 -21.25 -0.08
C PHE A 84 -20.55 -20.87 -1.24
N ALA A 85 -21.52 -20.00 -0.96
CA ALA A 85 -22.41 -19.47 -1.98
C ALA A 85 -21.81 -18.30 -2.73
N GLY A 86 -22.16 -18.15 -4.02
CA GLY A 86 -21.80 -16.99 -4.83
C GLY A 86 -20.41 -17.10 -5.47
N THR A 87 -19.91 -15.94 -5.93
CA THR A 87 -18.61 -15.84 -6.60
C THR A 87 -17.48 -15.74 -5.60
N SER A 88 -16.40 -16.46 -5.84
CA SER A 88 -15.21 -16.40 -5.00
C SER A 88 -14.65 -14.97 -4.95
N PRO A 89 -14.47 -14.39 -3.75
CA PRO A 89 -13.81 -13.07 -3.62
C PRO A 89 -12.35 -13.11 -4.09
N VAL A 90 -11.73 -14.29 -4.06
CA VAL A 90 -10.35 -14.51 -4.50
C VAL A 90 -10.19 -14.28 -5.99
N ALA A 91 -11.22 -14.55 -6.80
CA ALA A 91 -11.17 -14.37 -8.26
C ALA A 91 -10.73 -12.96 -8.67
N GLY A 92 -11.25 -11.91 -8.00
CA GLY A 92 -10.86 -10.52 -8.24
C GLY A 92 -9.52 -10.11 -7.63
N MET A 93 -8.97 -10.91 -6.73
CA MET A 93 -7.76 -10.58 -5.96
C MET A 93 -6.53 -11.36 -6.41
N ILE A 94 -6.64 -12.33 -7.32
CA ILE A 94 -5.53 -13.22 -7.69
C ILE A 94 -4.27 -12.43 -8.05
N ASN A 95 -4.40 -11.39 -8.88
CA ASN A 95 -3.25 -10.58 -9.29
C ASN A 95 -2.60 -9.79 -8.15
N ARG A 96 -3.34 -9.51 -7.09
CA ARG A 96 -2.85 -8.79 -5.89
C ARG A 96 -2.17 -9.73 -4.90
N LEU A 97 -2.67 -10.95 -4.78
CA LEU A 97 -2.19 -11.96 -3.83
C LEU A 97 -1.02 -12.78 -4.37
N THR A 98 -0.75 -12.70 -5.68
CA THR A 98 0.39 -13.38 -6.31
C THR A 98 1.56 -12.42 -6.51
N ARG A 99 2.76 -12.97 -6.50
CA ARG A 99 3.96 -12.17 -6.80
C ARG A 99 3.84 -11.54 -8.19
N PRO A 100 4.07 -10.22 -8.33
CA PRO A 100 4.13 -9.60 -9.66
C PRO A 100 5.19 -10.30 -10.51
N GLU A 101 4.84 -10.66 -11.73
CA GLU A 101 5.84 -11.17 -12.68
C GLU A 101 6.95 -10.14 -12.85
N ALA A 102 8.19 -10.57 -12.68
CA ALA A 102 9.34 -9.71 -12.91
C ALA A 102 9.25 -9.20 -14.36
N LYS A 103 9.12 -7.88 -14.53
CA LYS A 103 9.18 -7.27 -15.87
C LYS A 103 10.50 -7.73 -16.49
N LYS A 104 10.43 -8.56 -17.54
CA LYS A 104 11.61 -8.89 -18.34
C LYS A 104 12.25 -7.57 -18.78
N PRO A 105 13.57 -7.39 -18.60
CA PRO A 105 14.24 -6.19 -19.05
C PRO A 105 13.96 -6.02 -20.55
N LYS A 106 13.39 -4.88 -20.93
CA LYS A 106 13.24 -4.52 -22.34
C LYS A 106 14.64 -4.37 -22.92
N GLY A 107 15.03 -5.33 -23.76
CA GLY A 107 16.19 -5.18 -24.65
C GLY A 107 17.51 -5.77 -24.10
N ALA A 108 17.64 -7.09 -24.14
CA ALA A 108 18.92 -7.69 -24.47
C ALA A 108 18.81 -8.15 -25.93
N LYS A 109 19.37 -7.34 -26.83
CA LYS A 109 19.81 -7.81 -28.14
C LYS A 109 21.18 -8.39 -27.99
#